data_b75ef83e9f3710f5167ada519bdbc727
#
_entry.id   b75ef83e9f3710f5167ada519bdbc727
#
_cell.length_a   1.000
_cell.length_b   1.000
_cell.length_c   1.000
_cell.angle_alpha   90.00
_cell.angle_beta   90.00
_cell.angle_gamma   90.00
#
_symmetry.space_group_name_H-M   'P 1'
#
loop_
_entity.id
_entity.type
_entity.pdbx_description
1 polymer ?
#
loop_
_entity_poly.entity_id
_entity_poly.type
_entity_poly.pdbx_seq_one_letter_code
_entity_poly.pdbx_strand_id
1 'polypeptide(L)'
;DERQRDDEEELLFVGEQYRAAIESYWRSSPGGVRQFPTRLEDLLADNRFPVPKRHLRKLYRDPVAPDRPWAEIRLGSAIVGVRSQSDSEPFRRSGFTLRQSRFAEAQRHADWQFTAVNGAGGAASAPAFAPAPARAASNPFLTPRPPRRHLP
;
A
#
# COMPACT_ATOMS: atom_id res chain seq x y z
N ASP A 1 -6.76 24.42 -12.46
CA ASP A 1 -7.86 24.60 -13.32
C ASP A 1 -8.84 23.44 -13.15
N GLU A 2 -9.93 23.48 -13.85
CA GLU A 2 -10.95 22.51 -13.63
C GLU A 2 -10.52 21.11 -13.94
N ARG A 3 -9.77 20.92 -15.00
CA ARG A 3 -9.36 19.60 -15.35
C ARG A 3 -8.46 19.02 -14.27
N GLN A 4 -7.57 19.81 -13.71
CA GLN A 4 -6.70 19.32 -12.66
C GLN A 4 -7.53 18.95 -11.44
N ARG A 5 -8.56 19.71 -11.14
CA ARG A 5 -9.39 19.39 -10.01
C ARG A 5 -10.10 18.07 -10.22
N ASP A 6 -10.63 17.89 -11.43
CA ASP A 6 -11.35 16.66 -11.72
C ASP A 6 -10.41 15.46 -11.66
N ASP A 7 -9.21 15.61 -12.19
CA ASP A 7 -8.25 14.52 -12.18
C ASP A 7 -7.85 14.16 -10.75
N GLU A 8 -7.72 15.18 -9.90
CA GLU A 8 -7.34 14.90 -8.51
C GLU A 8 -8.49 14.24 -7.76
N GLU A 9 -9.71 14.65 -8.06
CA GLU A 9 -10.84 14.03 -7.42
C GLU A 9 -10.94 12.59 -7.85
N GLU A 10 -10.68 12.33 -9.12
CA GLU A 10 -10.68 10.97 -9.60
C GLU A 10 -9.54 10.18 -8.98
N LEU A 11 -8.39 10.80 -8.79
CA LEU A 11 -7.27 10.13 -8.16
C LEU A 11 -7.64 9.70 -6.74
N LEU A 12 -8.30 10.58 -6.00
CA LEU A 12 -8.71 10.22 -4.65
C LEU A 12 -9.70 9.06 -4.66
N PHE A 13 -10.58 9.04 -5.64
CA PHE A 13 -11.55 7.95 -5.73
C PHE A 13 -10.86 6.64 -6.09
N VAL A 14 -10.02 6.67 -7.11
CA VAL A 14 -9.37 5.47 -7.58
C VAL A 14 -8.38 4.94 -6.53
N GLY A 15 -7.65 5.85 -5.90
CA GLY A 15 -6.72 5.44 -4.86
C GLY A 15 -7.43 4.74 -3.73
N GLU A 16 -8.59 5.24 -3.37
CA GLU A 16 -9.35 4.63 -2.30
C GLU A 16 -9.88 3.26 -2.73
N GLN A 17 -10.20 3.09 -4.01
CA GLN A 17 -10.62 1.77 -4.49
C GLN A 17 -9.49 0.77 -4.32
N TYR A 18 -8.26 1.15 -4.66
CA TYR A 18 -7.14 0.26 -4.48
C TYR A 18 -6.89 -0.02 -3.00
N ARG A 19 -6.93 1.01 -2.17
CA ARG A 19 -6.68 0.82 -0.75
C ARG A 19 -7.70 -0.17 -0.16
N ALA A 20 -8.96 0.02 -0.50
CA ALA A 20 -10.02 -0.83 0.04
C ALA A 20 -9.89 -2.27 -0.49
N ALA A 21 -9.48 -2.40 -1.74
CA ALA A 21 -9.33 -3.74 -2.31
C ALA A 21 -8.16 -4.48 -1.66
N ILE A 22 -7.08 -3.78 -1.41
CA ILE A 22 -5.92 -4.39 -0.75
C ILE A 22 -6.30 -4.79 0.66
N GLU A 23 -7.07 -3.96 1.34
CA GLU A 23 -7.51 -4.30 2.68
C GLU A 23 -8.44 -5.51 2.65
N SER A 24 -9.32 -5.57 1.65
CA SER A 24 -10.23 -6.69 1.51
C SER A 24 -9.47 -7.99 1.29
N TYR A 25 -8.42 -7.93 0.46
CA TYR A 25 -7.61 -9.09 0.17
C TYR A 25 -6.98 -9.60 1.48
N TRP A 26 -6.44 -8.69 2.26
CA TRP A 26 -5.80 -9.05 3.51
C TRP A 26 -6.82 -9.62 4.50
N ARG A 27 -7.96 -8.95 4.62
CA ARG A 27 -8.95 -9.39 5.58
C ARG A 27 -9.58 -10.72 5.22
N SER A 28 -9.66 -11.03 3.94
CA SER A 28 -10.27 -12.27 3.48
C SER A 28 -9.30 -13.45 3.45
N SER A 29 -8.08 -13.27 3.88
CA SER A 29 -7.08 -14.33 3.77
C SER A 29 -7.57 -15.61 4.41
N PRO A 30 -7.52 -16.72 3.69
CA PRO A 30 -8.00 -17.99 4.23
C PRO A 30 -6.99 -18.60 5.18
N GLY A 31 -7.45 -19.52 5.98
CA GLY A 31 -6.53 -20.25 6.83
C GLY A 31 -6.02 -19.53 8.04
N GLY A 32 -6.54 -18.38 8.33
CA GLY A 32 -6.11 -17.69 9.53
C GLY A 32 -4.81 -16.92 9.41
N VAL A 33 -4.12 -17.03 8.30
CA VAL A 33 -2.87 -16.31 8.10
C VAL A 33 -3.16 -15.17 7.15
N ARG A 34 -3.07 -13.96 7.61
CA ARG A 34 -3.41 -12.81 6.79
C ARG A 34 -2.24 -12.39 5.93
N GLN A 35 -2.51 -12.11 4.68
CA GLN A 35 -1.48 -11.74 3.73
C GLN A 35 -1.95 -10.64 2.82
N PHE A 36 -1.02 -9.82 2.36
CA PHE A 36 -1.30 -8.81 1.35
C PHE A 36 -0.95 -9.39 -0.01
N PRO A 37 -1.49 -8.83 -1.07
CA PRO A 37 -1.21 -9.37 -2.40
C PRO A 37 0.22 -9.07 -2.82
N THR A 38 0.73 -9.86 -3.76
CA THR A 38 2.05 -9.61 -4.29
C THR A 38 1.97 -8.97 -5.68
N ARG A 39 0.77 -8.93 -6.27
CA ARG A 39 0.56 -8.29 -7.56
C ARG A 39 -0.80 -7.62 -7.53
N LEU A 40 -0.92 -6.51 -8.21
CA LEU A 40 -2.21 -5.83 -8.25
C LEU A 40 -3.27 -6.66 -8.97
N GLU A 41 -2.84 -7.49 -9.91
CA GLU A 41 -3.79 -8.35 -10.62
C GLU A 41 -4.49 -9.33 -9.69
N ASP A 42 -3.87 -9.65 -8.57
CA ASP A 42 -4.49 -10.56 -7.62
C ASP A 42 -5.75 -9.94 -7.03
N LEU A 43 -5.90 -8.64 -7.13
CA LEU A 43 -7.11 -7.99 -6.62
C LEU A 43 -8.30 -8.24 -7.54
N LEU A 44 -8.03 -8.57 -8.80
CA LEU A 44 -9.11 -8.87 -9.74
C LEU A 44 -9.57 -10.31 -9.62
N ALA A 45 -8.65 -11.19 -9.28
CA ALA A 45 -8.98 -12.60 -9.18
C ALA A 45 -8.10 -13.20 -8.11
N ASP A 46 -8.64 -13.29 -6.92
CA ASP A 46 -7.91 -13.83 -5.78
C ASP A 46 -8.02 -15.34 -5.85
N ASN A 47 -6.99 -15.96 -6.36
CA ASN A 47 -6.98 -17.39 -6.60
C ASN A 47 -6.74 -18.21 -5.35
N ARG A 48 -6.73 -17.61 -4.20
CA ARG A 48 -6.62 -18.37 -2.96
C ARG A 48 -7.95 -19.09 -2.66
N PHE A 49 -8.99 -18.78 -3.42
CA PHE A 49 -10.31 -19.39 -3.23
C PHE A 49 -10.64 -20.28 -4.42
N PRO A 50 -11.42 -21.34 -4.21
CA PRO A 50 -11.78 -22.23 -5.32
C PRO A 50 -12.46 -21.48 -6.46
N VAL A 51 -13.33 -20.54 -6.12
CA VAL A 51 -13.89 -19.64 -7.11
C VAL A 51 -13.20 -18.33 -6.83
N PRO A 52 -12.41 -17.84 -7.75
CA PRO A 52 -11.61 -16.63 -7.47
C PRO A 52 -12.49 -15.47 -7.01
N LYS A 53 -12.01 -14.79 -6.00
CA LYS A 53 -12.75 -13.70 -5.43
C LYS A 53 -12.25 -12.39 -6.02
N ARG A 54 -13.17 -11.49 -6.31
CA ARG A 54 -12.80 -10.19 -6.87
C ARG A 54 -12.85 -9.15 -5.77
N HIS A 55 -11.76 -8.44 -5.58
CA HIS A 55 -11.69 -7.37 -4.59
C HIS A 55 -11.73 -6.00 -5.25
N LEU A 56 -11.32 -5.92 -6.52
CA LEU A 56 -11.27 -4.66 -7.24
C LEU A 56 -12.01 -4.87 -8.54
N ARG A 57 -12.81 -3.88 -8.93
CA ARG A 57 -13.60 -4.02 -10.13
C ARG A 57 -12.76 -4.10 -11.37
N LYS A 58 -11.70 -3.31 -11.45
CA LYS A 58 -10.81 -3.34 -12.59
C LYS A 58 -9.52 -2.66 -12.18
N LEU A 59 -8.49 -2.78 -13.00
CA LEU A 59 -7.25 -2.08 -12.74
C LEU A 59 -7.41 -0.69 -13.32
N TYR A 60 -7.63 0.27 -12.44
CA TYR A 60 -7.83 1.65 -12.85
C TYR A 60 -6.51 2.25 -13.26
N ARG A 61 -6.56 3.18 -14.18
CA ARG A 61 -5.40 3.91 -14.60
C ARG A 61 -5.25 5.13 -13.71
N ASP A 62 -4.01 5.59 -13.52
CA ASP A 62 -3.74 6.76 -12.71
C ASP A 62 -4.24 7.99 -13.45
N PRO A 63 -5.19 8.72 -12.92
CA PRO A 63 -5.78 9.85 -13.65
C PRO A 63 -4.82 11.02 -13.84
N VAL A 64 -3.84 11.19 -12.96
CA VAL A 64 -2.92 12.31 -13.08
C VAL A 64 -1.62 11.91 -13.77
N ALA A 65 -1.41 10.64 -14.02
CA ALA A 65 -0.25 10.16 -14.74
C ALA A 65 -0.63 8.92 -15.54
N PRO A 66 -1.55 9.08 -16.50
CA PRO A 66 -2.10 7.90 -17.17
C PRO A 66 -1.10 7.11 -17.99
N ASP A 67 0.05 7.70 -18.29
CA ASP A 67 1.04 6.98 -19.05
C ASP A 67 1.97 6.16 -18.18
N ARG A 68 1.81 6.21 -16.89
CA ARG A 68 2.69 5.50 -15.99
C ARG A 68 1.93 4.53 -15.14
N PRO A 69 2.56 3.44 -14.73
CA PRO A 69 1.90 2.51 -13.82
C PRO A 69 1.87 3.13 -12.44
N TRP A 70 1.05 2.57 -11.57
CA TRP A 70 1.04 2.99 -10.19
C TRP A 70 2.37 2.61 -9.56
N ALA A 71 2.84 3.42 -8.64
CA ALA A 71 3.97 3.03 -7.84
C ALA A 71 3.41 2.20 -6.70
N GLU A 72 3.98 1.04 -6.48
CA GLU A 72 3.47 0.14 -5.46
C GLU A 72 4.18 0.38 -4.16
N ILE A 73 3.41 0.48 -3.08
CA ILE A 73 3.99 0.63 -1.76
C ILE A 73 4.06 -0.77 -1.19
N ARG A 74 5.27 -1.23 -0.92
CA ARG A 74 5.47 -2.62 -0.53
C ARG A 74 6.06 -2.77 0.85
N LEU A 75 5.75 -3.90 1.47
CA LEU A 75 6.42 -4.34 2.67
C LEU A 75 6.99 -5.67 2.26
N GLY A 76 8.28 -5.74 2.02
CA GLY A 76 8.88 -6.94 1.46
C GLY A 76 8.33 -7.13 0.07
N SER A 77 7.82 -8.28 -0.23
CA SER A 77 7.26 -8.55 -1.55
C SER A 77 5.76 -8.26 -1.60
N ALA A 78 5.17 -7.88 -0.49
CA ALA A 78 3.73 -7.67 -0.44
C ALA A 78 3.39 -6.22 -0.78
N ILE A 79 2.27 -6.02 -1.46
CA ILE A 79 1.81 -4.68 -1.80
C ILE A 79 0.82 -4.25 -0.74
N VAL A 80 1.11 -3.14 -0.08
CA VAL A 80 0.23 -2.63 0.95
C VAL A 80 -0.47 -1.35 0.53
N GLY A 81 -0.14 -0.81 -0.62
CA GLY A 81 -0.78 0.41 -1.09
C GLY A 81 -0.26 0.80 -2.45
N VAL A 82 -0.78 1.90 -2.97
CA VAL A 82 -0.34 2.44 -4.25
C VAL A 82 -0.24 3.96 -4.15
N ARG A 83 0.52 4.54 -5.03
CA ARG A 83 0.58 5.98 -5.15
C ARG A 83 0.86 6.35 -6.60
N SER A 84 0.52 7.57 -6.96
CA SER A 84 0.80 8.06 -8.29
C SER A 84 2.28 8.29 -8.46
N GLN A 85 2.76 8.24 -9.68
CA GLN A 85 4.12 8.60 -9.96
C GLN A 85 4.24 10.07 -10.37
N SER A 86 3.16 10.83 -10.28
CA SER A 86 3.17 12.23 -10.69
C SER A 86 3.92 13.09 -9.67
N ASP A 87 4.82 13.90 -10.17
CA ASP A 87 5.56 14.82 -9.32
C ASP A 87 4.92 16.19 -9.30
N SER A 88 3.77 16.35 -9.90
CA SER A 88 3.12 17.66 -9.94
C SER A 88 2.57 18.03 -8.58
N GLU A 89 2.52 19.31 -8.34
CA GLU A 89 2.04 19.80 -7.07
C GLU A 89 0.52 19.70 -7.02
N PRO A 90 -0.07 19.16 -5.97
CA PRO A 90 -1.51 19.05 -5.90
C PRO A 90 -2.16 20.41 -5.80
N PHE A 91 -3.31 20.52 -6.43
CA PHE A 91 -4.09 21.72 -6.34
C PHE A 91 -4.90 21.69 -5.04
N ARG A 92 -5.40 20.51 -4.69
CA ARG A 92 -6.25 20.35 -3.52
C ARG A 92 -5.45 20.35 -2.24
N ARG A 93 -5.83 21.17 -1.30
CA ARG A 93 -5.12 21.30 -0.04
C ARG A 93 -6.00 21.02 1.17
N SER A 94 -7.27 20.81 0.97
CA SER A 94 -8.18 20.60 2.10
C SER A 94 -9.34 19.73 1.67
N GLY A 95 -10.21 19.42 2.60
CA GLY A 95 -11.36 18.59 2.27
C GLY A 95 -11.04 17.13 2.21
N PHE A 96 -9.97 16.71 2.83
CA PHE A 96 -9.60 15.30 2.82
C PHE A 96 -10.29 14.55 3.94
N THR A 97 -10.43 13.25 3.77
CA THR A 97 -11.01 12.43 4.83
C THR A 97 -9.98 12.28 5.94
N LEU A 98 -10.41 11.76 7.05
CA LEU A 98 -9.51 11.58 8.16
C LEU A 98 -8.35 10.68 7.78
N ARG A 99 -8.63 9.64 7.03
CA ARG A 99 -7.58 8.73 6.59
C ARG A 99 -6.58 9.42 5.69
N GLN A 100 -6.98 10.47 5.03
CA GLN A 100 -6.14 11.20 4.10
C GLN A 100 -5.59 12.48 4.69
N SER A 101 -5.63 12.60 6.02
CA SER A 101 -5.28 13.88 6.62
C SER A 101 -3.88 14.37 6.26
N ARG A 102 -2.97 13.46 5.99
CA ARG A 102 -1.64 13.90 5.64
C ARG A 102 -1.53 14.44 4.24
N PHE A 103 -2.52 14.20 3.42
CA PHE A 103 -2.48 14.66 2.03
C PHE A 103 -2.43 16.18 1.96
N ALA A 104 -2.90 16.85 3.00
CA ALA A 104 -2.90 18.30 2.98
C ALA A 104 -1.50 18.89 2.93
N GLU A 105 -0.51 18.12 3.34
CA GLU A 105 0.86 18.58 3.35
C GLU A 105 1.66 18.11 2.18
N ALA A 106 1.05 17.42 1.25
CA ALA A 106 1.77 16.83 0.13
C ALA A 106 2.31 17.91 -0.79
N GLN A 107 3.49 17.68 -1.31
CA GLN A 107 4.07 18.59 -2.28
C GLN A 107 3.98 18.03 -3.69
N ARG A 108 3.67 16.76 -3.82
CA ARG A 108 3.50 16.11 -5.11
C ARG A 108 2.34 15.15 -5.00
N HIS A 109 1.74 14.83 -6.13
CA HIS A 109 0.70 13.80 -6.10
C HIS A 109 1.27 12.48 -5.58
N ALA A 110 2.55 12.23 -5.83
CA ALA A 110 3.16 10.99 -5.36
C ALA A 110 3.18 10.89 -3.84
N ASP A 111 2.98 11.98 -3.14
CA ASP A 111 2.94 11.93 -1.67
C ASP A 111 1.58 11.51 -1.14
N TRP A 112 0.60 11.38 -2.02
CA TRP A 112 -0.71 10.88 -1.60
C TRP A 112 -0.64 9.37 -1.62
N GLN A 113 -0.37 8.78 -0.48
CA GLN A 113 -0.21 7.33 -0.39
C GLN A 113 -1.51 6.66 0.03
N PHE A 114 -2.00 5.77 -0.80
CA PHE A 114 -3.23 5.05 -0.51
C PHE A 114 -2.84 3.68 0.02
N THR A 115 -2.69 3.59 1.32
CA THR A 115 -2.18 2.38 1.93
C THR A 115 -3.19 1.75 2.89
N ALA A 116 -3.22 0.45 2.88
CA ALA A 116 -4.13 -0.31 3.70
C ALA A 116 -3.52 -0.68 5.05
N VAL A 117 -2.27 -0.41 5.23
CA VAL A 117 -1.66 -0.79 6.48
C VAL A 117 -2.14 0.07 7.54
N ASN A 118 -2.72 -0.53 8.39
CA ASN A 118 -3.10 0.05 9.55
C ASN A 118 -3.53 1.36 9.36
N GLY A 119 -4.47 1.40 8.70
CA GLY A 119 -4.94 2.61 8.48
C GLY A 119 -4.76 3.35 9.71
N ALA A 120 -4.88 2.74 10.66
CA ALA A 120 -4.77 3.37 11.87
C ALA A 120 -3.44 3.94 11.95
N GLY A 121 -2.56 3.17 12.09
CA GLY A 121 -1.30 3.70 12.24
C GLY A 121 -0.81 4.14 10.94
N GLY A 122 -1.52 3.86 10.00
CA GLY A 122 -1.02 4.13 8.74
C GLY A 122 -0.17 5.31 8.70
N ALA A 123 -0.59 6.19 9.34
CA ALA A 123 0.09 7.38 9.25
C ALA A 123 1.49 7.23 9.64
N ALA A 124 1.64 6.89 10.75
CA ALA A 124 2.94 6.83 11.23
C ALA A 124 3.79 5.91 10.49
N SER A 125 3.24 4.96 10.00
CA SER A 125 4.08 4.00 9.43
C SER A 125 4.81 4.44 8.22
N ALA A 126 4.36 5.39 7.61
CA ALA A 126 5.03 5.78 6.45
C ALA A 126 6.52 5.82 6.59
N PRO A 127 6.99 6.56 7.42
CA PRO A 127 8.43 6.69 7.51
C PRO A 127 9.08 5.42 7.92
N ALA A 128 8.38 4.69 8.61
CA ALA A 128 8.97 3.52 9.11
C ALA A 128 9.40 2.58 8.05
N PHE A 129 8.81 2.65 6.98
CA PHE A 129 9.16 1.78 5.98
C PHE A 129 10.57 1.80 5.63
N ALA A 130 11.06 2.86 5.45
CA ALA A 130 12.37 2.96 4.99
C ALA A 130 13.38 2.07 5.60
N PRO A 131 13.75 2.31 6.67
CA PRO A 131 14.84 1.58 7.27
C PRO A 131 14.56 0.18 7.69
N ALA A 132 13.43 -0.07 7.91
CA ALA A 132 13.11 -1.37 8.36
C ALA A 132 13.93 -2.50 7.92
N PRO A 133 14.11 -2.61 6.73
CA PRO A 133 14.76 -3.75 6.23
C PRO A 133 15.96 -4.18 6.97
N ALA A 134 16.73 -3.32 7.17
CA ALA A 134 17.96 -3.64 7.76
C ALA A 134 17.81 -4.39 9.02
N ARG A 135 16.96 -4.06 9.72
CA ARG A 135 16.87 -4.61 10.90
C ARG A 135 16.60 -5.97 10.92
N ALA A 136 15.84 -6.38 10.14
CA ALA A 136 15.49 -7.74 10.11
C ALA A 136 16.68 -8.57 10.37
N ALA A 137 17.68 -8.19 9.86
CA ALA A 137 18.83 -9.01 9.98
C ALA A 137 19.27 -9.25 11.37
N SER A 138 18.98 -8.42 12.19
CA SER A 138 19.47 -8.64 13.50
C SER A 138 18.52 -9.31 14.41
N ASN A 139 17.77 -10.15 13.95
CA ASN A 139 16.87 -10.86 14.78
C ASN A 139 17.68 -11.58 15.84
N PRO A 140 17.51 -11.24 16.99
CA PRO A 140 18.24 -11.85 18.07
C PRO A 140 17.96 -13.31 18.22
N PHE A 141 16.85 -13.72 17.84
CA PHE A 141 16.55 -15.09 17.96
C PHE A 141 17.32 -15.90 16.97
N LEU A 142 17.88 -15.28 16.00
CA LEU A 142 18.59 -16.03 15.05
C LEU A 142 20.04 -16.04 15.40
N THR A 143 20.40 -15.44 16.46
CA THR A 143 21.79 -15.42 16.75
C THR A 143 22.14 -16.79 17.03
N PRO A 144 23.19 -17.18 16.59
CA PRO A 144 23.59 -18.55 16.72
C PRO A 144 23.77 -18.83 18.13
N ARG A 145 23.49 -19.95 18.53
CA ARG A 145 23.60 -20.30 19.76
C ARG A 145 24.90 -20.70 19.91
N PRO A 146 25.48 -20.60 20.88
CA PRO A 146 26.80 -21.02 21.14
C PRO A 146 26.82 -22.49 21.02
N PRO A 147 27.88 -22.92 20.67
CA PRO A 147 27.96 -24.30 20.43
C PRO A 147 27.80 -24.93 21.75
N ARG A 148 27.32 -25.95 21.73
CA ARG A 148 27.04 -26.58 22.87
C ARG A 148 28.19 -27.10 23.32
N ARG A 149 28.52 -27.02 24.23
CA ARG A 149 29.63 -27.46 24.72
C ARG A 149 29.46 -28.78 25.00
N HIS A 150 29.93 -29.47 24.67
CA HIS A 150 29.78 -30.68 24.94
C HIS A 150 30.55 -31.10 25.85
N LEU A 151 30.39 -31.56 26.43
CA LEU A 151 31.08 -31.89 27.28
C LEU A 151 31.57 -33.04 27.10
N PRO A 152 32.46 -33.41 27.28
CA PRO A 152 33.05 -34.66 27.08
C PRO A 152 32.46 -35.67 27.90
#